data_505cb3e270579aa74762e24008c4afb2
#
_entry.id   505cb3e270579aa74762e24008c4afb2
#
_cell.length_a   1.000
_cell.length_b   1.000
_cell.length_c   1.000
_cell.angle_alpha   90.00
_cell.angle_beta   90.00
_cell.angle_gamma   90.00
#
_symmetry.space_group_name_H-M   'P 1'
#
loop_
_entity.id
_entity.type
_entity.pdbx_description
1 polymer ?
#
loop_
_entity_poly.entity_id
_entity_poly.type
_entity_poly.pdbx_seq_one_letter_code
_entity_poly.pdbx_strand_id
1 'polypeptide(L)'
;MVNLPYIFAEGVVRLAPWWMAIAIGLKNSFQNDWMHLNVRWGSRWVEWFISTPRYHHIHHSDDPRHYGNNLSALFPIWDRLFGTHVDPDTVPRNMTFGIGEHVPPVRLAIGV
;
A
#
# COMPACT_ATOMS: atom_id res chain seq x y z
N MET A 1 25.77 9.23 -19.66
CA MET A 1 25.73 8.47 -18.40
C MET A 1 24.78 7.29 -18.57
N VAL A 2 25.28 6.09 -18.41
CA VAL A 2 24.45 4.88 -18.47
C VAL A 2 23.71 4.73 -17.16
N ASN A 3 22.38 4.63 -17.21
CA ASN A 3 21.55 4.48 -15.99
C ASN A 3 21.62 3.02 -15.51
N LEU A 4 22.57 2.72 -14.61
CA LEU A 4 22.79 1.38 -14.05
C LEU A 4 21.51 0.69 -13.55
N PRO A 5 20.60 1.34 -12.81
CA PRO A 5 19.33 0.73 -12.42
C PRO A 5 18.46 0.27 -13.59
N TYR A 6 18.47 1.01 -14.68
CA TYR A 6 17.71 0.66 -15.88
C TYR A 6 18.27 -0.59 -16.57
N ILE A 7 19.60 -0.68 -16.72
CA ILE A 7 20.25 -1.86 -17.30
C ILE A 7 20.00 -3.10 -16.44
N PHE A 8 20.02 -2.94 -15.12
CA PHE A 8 19.76 -4.05 -14.20
C PHE A 8 18.31 -4.54 -14.35
N ALA A 9 17.36 -3.63 -14.42
CA ALA A 9 15.94 -3.95 -14.64
C ALA A 9 15.71 -4.63 -16.00
N GLU A 10 16.29 -4.13 -17.10
CA GLU A 10 16.21 -4.77 -18.41
C GLU A 10 16.84 -6.17 -18.42
N GLY A 11 18.00 -6.34 -17.78
CA GLY A 11 18.65 -7.64 -17.67
C GLY A 11 17.80 -8.66 -16.93
N VAL A 12 17.18 -8.26 -15.83
CA VAL A 12 16.26 -9.12 -15.05
C VAL A 12 15.02 -9.50 -15.87
N VAL A 13 14.43 -8.54 -16.59
CA VAL A 13 13.23 -8.80 -17.42
C VAL A 13 13.56 -9.76 -18.57
N ARG A 14 14.71 -9.63 -19.21
CA ARG A 14 15.11 -10.52 -20.32
C ARG A 14 15.44 -11.95 -19.89
N LEU A 15 15.97 -12.11 -18.67
CA LEU A 15 16.35 -13.42 -18.13
C LEU A 15 15.22 -14.08 -17.32
N ALA A 16 14.18 -13.32 -16.98
CA ALA A 16 13.09 -13.81 -16.15
C ALA A 16 12.21 -14.78 -16.94
N PRO A 17 11.92 -15.96 -16.41
CA PRO A 17 10.93 -16.86 -16.98
C PRO A 17 9.56 -16.17 -17.07
N TRP A 18 8.78 -16.52 -18.11
CA TRP A 18 7.44 -15.93 -18.34
C TRP A 18 6.50 -16.02 -17.12
N TRP A 19 6.60 -17.07 -16.30
CA TRP A 19 5.82 -17.19 -15.07
C TRP A 19 6.15 -16.12 -14.02
N MET A 20 7.38 -15.58 -14.03
CA MET A 20 7.71 -14.45 -13.14
C MET A 20 6.94 -13.17 -13.53
N ALA A 21 6.75 -12.93 -14.82
CA ALA A 21 5.94 -11.79 -15.27
C ALA A 21 4.49 -11.92 -14.78
N ILE A 22 3.93 -13.13 -14.84
CA ILE A 22 2.60 -13.41 -14.28
C ILE A 22 2.59 -13.21 -12.76
N ALA A 23 3.56 -13.75 -12.05
CA ALA A 23 3.64 -13.61 -10.60
C ALA A 23 3.77 -12.14 -10.16
N ILE A 24 4.58 -11.35 -10.85
CA ILE A 24 4.73 -9.91 -10.59
C ILE A 24 3.42 -9.18 -10.92
N GLY A 25 2.76 -9.53 -12.04
CA GLY A 25 1.47 -8.96 -12.41
C GLY A 25 0.39 -9.22 -11.35
N LEU A 26 0.25 -10.47 -10.91
CA LEU A 26 -0.69 -10.85 -9.86
C LEU A 26 -0.37 -10.14 -8.52
N LYS A 27 0.90 -10.07 -8.16
CA LYS A 27 1.34 -9.34 -6.96
C LYS A 27 0.99 -7.86 -7.05
N ASN A 28 1.21 -7.23 -8.21
CA ASN A 28 0.92 -5.81 -8.41
C ASN A 28 -0.59 -5.53 -8.40
N SER A 29 -1.39 -6.37 -9.06
CA SER A 29 -2.86 -6.28 -8.98
C SER A 29 -3.35 -6.45 -7.54
N PHE A 30 -2.81 -7.40 -6.81
CA PHE A 30 -3.15 -7.55 -5.39
C PHE A 30 -2.78 -6.30 -4.59
N GLN A 31 -1.57 -5.78 -4.73
CA GLN A 31 -1.13 -4.61 -3.98
C GLN A 31 -1.90 -3.33 -4.36
N ASN A 32 -2.09 -3.08 -5.65
CA ASN A 32 -2.66 -1.81 -6.10
C ASN A 32 -4.19 -1.84 -6.12
N ASP A 33 -4.77 -2.91 -6.62
CA ASP A 33 -6.22 -2.96 -6.83
C ASP A 33 -6.95 -3.42 -5.56
N TRP A 34 -6.52 -4.54 -4.98
CA TRP A 34 -7.14 -5.10 -3.79
C TRP A 34 -7.00 -4.19 -2.56
N MET A 35 -5.81 -3.69 -2.30
CA MET A 35 -5.52 -2.90 -1.10
C MET A 35 -6.22 -1.54 -1.09
N HIS A 36 -6.51 -0.99 -2.29
CA HIS A 36 -7.18 0.29 -2.45
C HIS A 36 -8.70 0.15 -2.70
N LEU A 37 -9.25 -1.05 -2.65
CA LEU A 37 -10.71 -1.21 -2.67
C LEU A 37 -11.33 -0.47 -1.50
N ASN A 38 -12.36 0.32 -1.76
CA ASN A 38 -13.10 1.04 -0.73
C ASN A 38 -14.04 0.09 0.05
N VAL A 39 -13.44 -0.94 0.63
CA VAL A 39 -14.12 -1.92 1.48
C VAL A 39 -13.37 -2.10 2.78
N ARG A 40 -14.06 -2.21 3.88
CA ARG A 40 -13.46 -2.51 5.19
C ARG A 40 -13.41 -4.02 5.44
N TRP A 41 -12.89 -4.75 4.48
CA TRP A 41 -12.70 -6.17 4.64
C TRP A 41 -11.38 -6.48 5.36
N GLY A 42 -11.47 -7.40 6.30
CA GLY A 42 -10.34 -7.89 7.06
C GLY A 42 -10.75 -8.36 8.44
N SER A 43 -9.89 -9.10 9.07
CA SER A 43 -10.02 -9.49 10.46
C SER A 43 -8.64 -9.52 11.12
N ARG A 44 -8.62 -9.37 12.44
CA ARG A 44 -7.39 -9.39 13.23
C ARG A 44 -6.51 -10.62 12.94
N TRP A 45 -7.12 -11.79 12.74
CA TRP A 45 -6.41 -13.02 12.45
C TRP A 45 -5.77 -13.04 11.06
N VAL A 46 -6.48 -12.55 10.05
CA VAL A 46 -5.96 -12.43 8.69
C VAL A 46 -4.81 -11.44 8.66
N GLU A 47 -4.90 -10.35 9.39
CA GLU A 47 -3.90 -9.27 9.48
C GLU A 47 -2.64 -9.63 10.28
N TRP A 48 -2.56 -10.82 10.82
CA TRP A 48 -1.29 -11.36 11.27
C TRP A 48 -0.39 -11.80 10.10
N PHE A 49 -0.99 -12.21 9.01
CA PHE A 49 -0.28 -12.83 7.88
C PHE A 49 -0.25 -11.95 6.64
N ILE A 50 -1.35 -11.26 6.34
CA ILE A 50 -1.49 -10.50 5.11
C ILE A 50 -2.17 -9.16 5.37
N SER A 51 -1.70 -8.12 4.68
CA SER A 51 -2.33 -6.81 4.71
C SER A 51 -3.69 -6.85 4.03
N THR A 52 -4.68 -6.24 4.67
CA THR A 52 -6.05 -6.13 4.16
C THR A 52 -6.38 -4.70 3.77
N PRO A 53 -7.44 -4.44 2.99
CA PRO A 53 -7.86 -3.08 2.69
C PRO A 53 -8.04 -2.22 3.94
N ARG A 54 -8.72 -2.70 4.97
CA ARG A 54 -8.93 -1.93 6.21
C ARG A 54 -7.60 -1.63 6.95
N TYR A 55 -6.61 -2.52 6.87
CA TYR A 55 -5.28 -2.31 7.43
C TYR A 55 -4.52 -1.22 6.68
N HIS A 56 -4.52 -1.31 5.37
CA HIS A 56 -3.83 -0.39 4.49
C HIS A 56 -4.47 1.01 4.48
N HIS A 57 -5.79 1.10 4.65
CA HIS A 57 -6.50 2.37 4.72
C HIS A 57 -6.02 3.27 5.87
N ILE A 58 -5.49 2.71 6.96
CA ILE A 58 -4.90 3.51 8.04
C ILE A 58 -3.70 4.30 7.55
N HIS A 59 -2.89 3.70 6.68
CA HIS A 59 -1.76 4.38 6.05
C HIS A 59 -2.19 5.59 5.20
N HIS A 60 -3.39 5.55 4.62
CA HIS A 60 -3.96 6.64 3.83
C HIS A 60 -4.82 7.61 4.64
N SER A 61 -4.94 7.44 5.94
CA SER A 61 -5.71 8.34 6.80
C SER A 61 -5.08 9.75 6.83
N ASP A 62 -5.93 10.77 6.89
CA ASP A 62 -5.51 12.16 7.09
C ASP A 62 -5.21 12.51 8.57
N ASP A 63 -5.41 11.56 9.48
CA ASP A 63 -5.08 11.73 10.89
C ASP A 63 -3.55 11.68 11.11
N PRO A 64 -2.93 12.74 11.63
CA PRO A 64 -1.48 12.76 11.88
C PRO A 64 -0.95 11.62 12.76
N ARG A 65 -1.80 11.05 13.62
CA ARG A 65 -1.43 9.90 14.46
C ARG A 65 -1.17 8.61 13.67
N HIS A 66 -1.67 8.55 12.43
CA HIS A 66 -1.52 7.40 11.54
C HIS A 66 -0.37 7.57 10.55
N TYR A 67 0.24 8.74 10.47
CA TYR A 67 1.33 8.98 9.52
C TYR A 67 2.53 8.10 9.80
N GLY A 68 3.04 7.46 8.76
CA GLY A 68 4.15 6.53 8.87
C GLY A 68 3.81 5.17 9.49
N ASN A 69 2.54 4.87 9.70
CA ASN A 69 2.07 3.58 10.22
C ASN A 69 1.48 2.70 9.12
N ASN A 70 1.42 1.40 9.40
CA ASN A 70 0.86 0.37 8.50
C ASN A 70 1.42 0.44 7.06
N LEU A 71 2.74 0.60 6.96
CA LEU A 71 3.46 0.78 5.69
C LEU A 71 3.57 -0.52 4.88
N SER A 72 3.39 -1.66 5.52
CA SER A 72 3.56 -2.97 4.88
C SER A 72 2.47 -3.24 3.86
N ALA A 73 2.89 -3.38 2.60
CA ALA A 73 1.97 -3.63 1.51
C ALA A 73 1.48 -5.09 1.43
N LEU A 74 2.20 -6.04 2.00
CA LEU A 74 1.84 -7.46 1.92
C LEU A 74 1.85 -8.15 3.28
N PHE A 75 2.90 -8.00 4.05
CA PHE A 75 3.08 -8.72 5.31
C PHE A 75 3.14 -7.75 6.51
N PRO A 76 2.08 -7.63 7.31
CA PRO A 76 2.01 -6.74 8.48
C PRO A 76 3.06 -7.04 9.57
N ILE A 77 3.73 -8.17 9.49
CA ILE A 77 4.80 -8.54 10.43
C ILE A 77 5.91 -7.49 10.49
N TRP A 78 6.19 -6.83 9.36
CA TRP A 78 7.21 -5.77 9.31
C TRP A 78 6.81 -4.55 10.14
N ASP A 79 5.55 -4.12 10.06
CA ASP A 79 5.06 -3.02 10.89
C ASP A 79 5.10 -3.36 12.38
N ARG A 80 4.87 -4.61 12.73
CA ARG A 80 4.98 -5.09 14.12
C ARG A 80 6.43 -5.07 14.61
N LEU A 81 7.37 -5.51 13.76
CA LEU A 81 8.80 -5.53 14.09
C LEU A 81 9.38 -4.12 14.22
N PHE A 82 8.95 -3.19 13.37
CA PHE A 82 9.45 -1.81 13.38
C PHE A 82 8.62 -0.85 14.25
N GLY A 83 7.56 -1.34 14.90
CA GLY A 83 6.73 -0.53 15.78
C GLY A 83 5.81 0.46 15.07
N THR A 84 5.55 0.25 13.78
CA THR A 84 4.65 1.08 12.95
C THR A 84 3.26 0.47 12.80
N HIS A 85 2.94 -0.56 13.56
CA HIS A 85 1.64 -1.24 13.53
C HIS A 85 0.59 -0.47 14.32
N VAL A 86 -0.50 -0.11 13.66
CA VAL A 86 -1.74 0.39 14.27
C VAL A 86 -2.84 -0.65 14.04
N ASP A 87 -3.50 -1.06 15.12
CA ASP A 87 -4.57 -2.06 15.05
C ASP A 87 -5.83 -1.43 14.42
N PRO A 88 -6.35 -1.98 13.30
CA PRO A 88 -7.54 -1.46 12.65
C PRO A 88 -8.81 -1.46 13.51
N ASP A 89 -8.86 -2.27 14.56
CA ASP A 89 -10.00 -2.32 15.48
C ASP A 89 -10.03 -1.13 16.44
N THR A 90 -8.90 -0.42 16.61
CA THR A 90 -8.80 0.78 17.45
C THR A 90 -9.11 2.08 16.69
N VAL A 91 -9.24 2.02 15.37
CA VAL A 91 -9.43 3.19 14.52
C VAL A 91 -10.92 3.39 14.20
N PRO A 92 -11.44 4.63 14.25
CA PRO A 92 -12.83 4.92 13.92
C PRO A 92 -13.22 4.45 12.52
N ARG A 93 -14.46 4.00 12.37
CA ARG A 93 -14.99 3.52 11.08
C ARG A 93 -15.19 4.62 10.03
N ASN A 94 -15.27 5.86 10.47
CA ASN A 94 -15.49 7.05 9.65
C ASN A 94 -14.18 7.83 9.40
N MET A 95 -13.08 7.10 9.20
CA MET A 95 -11.82 7.74 8.81
C MET A 95 -11.98 8.53 7.52
N THR A 96 -11.33 9.69 7.48
CA THR A 96 -11.11 10.49 6.29
C THR A 96 -9.73 10.20 5.72
N PHE A 97 -9.59 10.37 4.41
CA PHE A 97 -8.36 10.03 3.67
C PHE A 97 -7.77 11.28 3.04
N GLY A 98 -6.46 11.35 2.98
CA GLY A 98 -5.74 12.44 2.35
C GLY A 98 -4.47 12.81 3.10
N ILE A 99 -3.91 13.95 2.74
CA ILE A 99 -2.69 14.50 3.35
C ILE A 99 -2.99 15.68 4.29
N GLY A 100 -4.25 15.84 4.70
CA GLY A 100 -4.67 16.95 5.56
C GLY A 100 -4.71 18.32 4.86
N GLU A 101 -4.40 18.38 3.58
CA GLU A 101 -4.47 19.61 2.79
C GLU A 101 -5.75 19.66 1.96
N HIS A 102 -6.44 20.78 2.01
CA HIS A 102 -7.58 21.03 1.15
C HIS A 102 -7.10 21.39 -0.26
N VAL A 103 -7.00 20.37 -1.13
CA VAL A 103 -6.63 20.57 -2.53
C VAL A 103 -7.86 21.02 -3.31
N PRO A 104 -7.84 22.22 -3.94
CA PRO A 104 -8.96 22.68 -4.76
C PRO A 104 -9.23 21.70 -5.91
N PRO A 105 -10.52 21.48 -6.29
CA PRO A 105 -10.90 20.55 -7.36
C PRO A 105 -10.17 20.80 -8.69
N VAL A 106 -9.83 22.05 -8.98
CA VAL A 106 -9.09 22.43 -10.18
C VAL A 106 -7.69 21.81 -10.20
N ARG A 107 -6.98 21.76 -9.07
CA ARG A 107 -5.65 21.14 -9.01
C ARG A 107 -5.71 19.64 -9.21
N LEU A 108 -6.72 18.98 -8.67
CA LEU A 108 -6.95 17.54 -8.89
C LEU A 108 -7.23 17.25 -10.36
N ALA A 109 -7.97 18.12 -11.05
CA ALA A 109 -8.31 17.93 -12.46
C ALA A 109 -7.10 18.07 -13.41
N ILE A 110 -6.09 18.86 -13.04
CA ILE A 110 -4.88 19.09 -13.85
C ILE A 110 -3.66 18.28 -13.36
N GLY A 111 -3.84 17.44 -12.35
CA GLY A 111 -2.78 16.55 -11.84
C GLY A 111 -1.60 17.27 -11.17
N VAL A 112 -1.83 18.43 -10.64
CA VAL A 112 -0.77 19.26 -9.99
C VAL A 112 -1.10 19.47 -8.52
#